data_455cb1c8efafb72d62a3cfb745a4ab92
#
_entry.id   455cb1c8efafb72d62a3cfb745a4ab92
#
_cell.length_a   1.000
_cell.length_b   1.000
_cell.length_c   1.000
_cell.angle_alpha   90.00
_cell.angle_beta   90.00
_cell.angle_gamma   90.00
#
_symmetry.space_group_name_H-M   'P 1'
#
loop_
_entity.id
_entity.type
_entity.pdbx_description
1 polymer ?
#
loop_
_entity_poly.entity_id
_entity_poly.type
_entity_poly.pdbx_seq_one_letter_code
_entity_poly.pdbx_strand_id
1 'polypeptide(L)'
;MKLAAIDLGSNSFRLEIARVEGERIITEGSWKETIRLAAGIDKDGNLTPEAQDRGLNALARIAEKIRGLPRNHIRAVGTQTLRAAKNSQEFIERAERILDCKVEILRGKEEARLVFQGCSFALPPSNETRLIVDIGGASTECVIGRGHDMIEGESFHVGCVNTSVTFFKDRKITAQSMRRAILSATSVLDGSEYKFVKGNWQEAFGSSGTVSAVSSILAALKITDGSITLYALEQLKDRLIHAESIDKIKFDGLKEDRREVLAGGIAVLIAVFNKLKIDVMKVADGALRYGILYDLAGRKLQRDPREASVERMMAAFHVDKEQAKRVGDMAVNLLKTMSSHVSEDSARFLRWAADLHETGLTLSRSDYHKHSEYLIKNSDIAGFSRPEQEKLAALVLGHRGNLKKVEMLLAAKQSAELLFCLRIATIVAHARQKIELPKLEATFHGHSFCLYVPRAWLKDHPVVEYLLEEEKATWAKVDYQFDLIAI
;
A
#
# COMPACT_ATOMS: atom_id res chain seq x y z
N MET A 1 -9.08 6.69 -21.34
CA MET A 1 -7.69 6.62 -20.81
C MET A 1 -7.35 5.16 -20.54
N LYS A 2 -6.19 4.64 -21.01
CA LYS A 2 -5.75 3.27 -20.68
C LYS A 2 -4.87 3.27 -19.43
N LEU A 3 -5.10 2.29 -18.56
CA LEU A 3 -4.35 2.05 -17.31
C LEU A 3 -3.89 0.60 -17.25
N ALA A 4 -2.79 0.35 -16.54
CA ALA A 4 -2.28 -0.98 -16.28
C ALA A 4 -2.00 -1.18 -14.78
N ALA A 5 -2.50 -2.29 -14.22
CA ALA A 5 -2.19 -2.76 -12.88
C ALA A 5 -1.32 -4.01 -12.98
N ILE A 6 -0.17 -4.00 -12.32
CA ILE A 6 0.74 -5.15 -12.23
C ILE A 6 0.82 -5.57 -10.77
N ASP A 7 0.45 -6.81 -10.50
CA ASP A 7 0.47 -7.43 -9.18
C ASP A 7 1.59 -8.47 -9.12
N LEU A 8 2.66 -8.19 -8.38
CA LEU A 8 3.76 -9.11 -8.10
C LEU A 8 3.39 -9.95 -6.85
N GLY A 9 2.42 -10.84 -7.05
CA GLY A 9 1.87 -11.65 -5.97
C GLY A 9 2.77 -12.84 -5.58
N SER A 10 2.55 -13.38 -4.40
CA SER A 10 3.33 -14.49 -3.82
C SER A 10 3.24 -15.80 -4.60
N ASN A 11 2.12 -16.06 -5.27
CA ASN A 11 1.91 -17.25 -6.12
C ASN A 11 2.05 -16.96 -7.61
N SER A 12 1.56 -15.82 -8.07
CA SER A 12 1.48 -15.50 -9.49
C SER A 12 1.68 -14.02 -9.71
N PHE A 13 2.39 -13.66 -10.79
CA PHE A 13 2.37 -12.29 -11.30
C PHE A 13 1.21 -12.12 -12.25
N ARG A 14 0.59 -10.97 -12.19
CA ARG A 14 -0.61 -10.68 -12.95
C ARG A 14 -0.56 -9.27 -13.52
N LEU A 15 -1.06 -9.11 -14.74
CA LEU A 15 -1.27 -7.83 -15.39
C LEU A 15 -2.74 -7.71 -15.76
N GLU A 16 -3.31 -6.55 -15.48
CA GLU A 16 -4.63 -6.14 -15.96
C GLU A 16 -4.48 -4.83 -16.70
N ILE A 17 -4.92 -4.79 -17.97
CA ILE A 17 -4.99 -3.56 -18.76
C ILE A 17 -6.46 -3.21 -18.92
N ALA A 18 -6.80 -1.95 -18.59
CA ALA A 18 -8.17 -1.50 -18.65
C ALA A 18 -8.29 -0.10 -19.25
N ARG A 19 -9.45 0.19 -19.83
CA ARG A 19 -9.84 1.49 -20.32
C ARG A 19 -10.84 2.13 -19.37
N VAL A 20 -10.58 3.38 -19.01
CA VAL A 20 -11.47 4.17 -18.16
C VAL A 20 -12.40 5.01 -19.04
N GLU A 21 -13.70 4.83 -18.86
CA GLU A 21 -14.78 5.59 -19.50
C GLU A 21 -15.73 6.13 -18.42
N GLY A 22 -15.59 7.42 -18.11
CA GLY A 22 -16.29 8.02 -16.98
C GLY A 22 -15.87 7.33 -15.66
N GLU A 23 -16.84 6.76 -14.95
CA GLU A 23 -16.62 6.00 -13.70
C GLU A 23 -16.43 4.50 -13.94
N ARG A 24 -16.49 4.02 -15.16
CA ARG A 24 -16.38 2.59 -15.49
C ARG A 24 -14.96 2.23 -15.89
N ILE A 25 -14.51 1.10 -15.36
CA ILE A 25 -13.27 0.45 -15.76
C ILE A 25 -13.62 -0.77 -16.61
N ILE A 26 -13.17 -0.78 -17.85
CA ILE A 26 -13.42 -1.85 -18.82
C ILE A 26 -12.12 -2.58 -19.08
N THR A 27 -12.03 -3.84 -18.67
CA THR A 27 -10.86 -4.70 -18.93
C THR A 27 -10.70 -4.92 -20.43
N GLU A 28 -9.50 -4.63 -20.95
CA GLU A 28 -9.10 -4.89 -22.33
C GLU A 28 -8.17 -6.11 -22.45
N GLY A 29 -7.44 -6.44 -21.38
CA GLY A 29 -6.56 -7.60 -21.36
C GLY A 29 -6.13 -7.99 -19.96
N SER A 30 -6.01 -9.31 -19.74
CA SER A 30 -5.57 -9.90 -18.49
C SER A 30 -4.56 -10.99 -18.76
N TRP A 31 -3.43 -10.99 -18.02
CA TRP A 31 -2.37 -12.00 -18.10
C TRP A 31 -2.00 -12.48 -16.71
N LYS A 32 -1.69 -13.75 -16.62
CA LYS A 32 -1.27 -14.39 -15.39
C LYS A 32 -0.11 -15.33 -15.67
N GLU A 33 0.93 -15.24 -14.84
CA GLU A 33 2.02 -16.21 -14.82
C GLU A 33 2.22 -16.75 -13.41
N THR A 34 2.25 -18.08 -13.27
CA THR A 34 2.44 -18.74 -11.98
C THR A 34 3.93 -18.81 -11.68
N ILE A 35 4.39 -18.06 -10.70
CA ILE A 35 5.81 -17.93 -10.31
C ILE A 35 6.13 -18.71 -9.04
N ARG A 36 5.17 -18.81 -8.11
CA ARG A 36 5.33 -19.38 -6.77
C ARG A 36 6.52 -18.75 -6.03
N LEU A 37 6.56 -17.42 -6.02
CA LEU A 37 7.66 -16.66 -5.44
C LEU A 37 7.84 -17.00 -3.96
N ALA A 38 6.76 -17.18 -3.22
CA ALA A 38 6.78 -17.55 -1.79
C ALA A 38 7.43 -18.91 -1.54
N ALA A 39 7.31 -19.86 -2.47
CA ALA A 39 7.98 -21.16 -2.37
C ALA A 39 9.48 -21.08 -2.65
N GLY A 40 9.96 -19.96 -3.16
CA GLY A 40 11.39 -19.70 -3.41
C GLY A 40 12.08 -18.92 -2.30
N ILE A 41 11.48 -18.79 -1.11
CA ILE A 41 12.14 -18.26 0.07
C ILE A 41 12.96 -19.37 0.73
N ASP A 42 14.25 -19.13 0.93
CA ASP A 42 15.16 -20.04 1.62
C ASP A 42 15.00 -19.98 3.14
N LYS A 43 15.76 -20.83 3.86
CA LYS A 43 15.76 -20.89 5.33
C LYS A 43 16.27 -19.61 6.00
N ASP A 44 17.03 -18.80 5.28
CA ASP A 44 17.61 -17.56 5.78
C ASP A 44 16.69 -16.35 5.51
N GLY A 45 15.56 -16.58 4.80
CA GLY A 45 14.54 -15.58 4.46
C GLY A 45 14.86 -14.79 3.17
N ASN A 46 15.71 -15.32 2.29
CA ASN A 46 16.05 -14.71 1.03
C ASN A 46 15.32 -15.39 -0.14
N LEU A 47 15.00 -14.62 -1.17
CA LEU A 47 14.60 -15.17 -2.48
C LEU A 47 15.78 -15.87 -3.13
N THR A 48 15.60 -17.14 -3.49
CA THR A 48 16.63 -17.89 -4.21
C THR A 48 16.86 -17.32 -5.62
N PRO A 49 18.08 -17.47 -6.21
CA PRO A 49 18.35 -17.01 -7.56
C PRO A 49 17.35 -17.52 -8.60
N GLU A 50 16.98 -18.80 -8.52
CA GLU A 50 16.04 -19.44 -9.45
C GLU A 50 14.62 -18.82 -9.33
N ALA A 51 14.20 -18.45 -8.11
CA ALA A 51 12.92 -17.76 -7.91
C ALA A 51 12.95 -16.34 -8.46
N GLN A 52 14.06 -15.63 -8.26
CA GLN A 52 14.27 -14.31 -8.85
C GLN A 52 14.24 -14.38 -10.38
N ASP A 53 14.96 -15.29 -10.99
CA ASP A 53 15.03 -15.42 -12.45
C ASP A 53 13.68 -15.77 -13.06
N ARG A 54 12.91 -16.67 -12.44
CA ARG A 54 11.52 -16.95 -12.87
C ARG A 54 10.65 -15.68 -12.83
N GLY A 55 10.75 -14.90 -11.75
CA GLY A 55 10.03 -13.65 -11.60
C GLY A 55 10.42 -12.61 -12.65
N LEU A 56 11.71 -12.38 -12.85
CA LEU A 56 12.22 -11.37 -13.79
C LEU A 56 11.89 -11.74 -15.25
N ASN A 57 11.95 -13.02 -15.61
CA ASN A 57 11.56 -13.50 -16.93
C ASN A 57 10.05 -13.27 -17.19
N ALA A 58 9.20 -13.46 -16.17
CA ALA A 58 7.78 -13.14 -16.28
C ALA A 58 7.55 -11.64 -16.45
N LEU A 59 8.29 -10.81 -15.71
CA LEU A 59 8.20 -9.34 -15.82
C LEU A 59 8.64 -8.84 -17.20
N ALA A 60 9.64 -9.48 -17.82
CA ALA A 60 10.04 -9.15 -19.20
C ALA A 60 8.88 -9.35 -20.19
N ARG A 61 8.11 -10.46 -20.07
CA ARG A 61 6.93 -10.69 -20.91
C ARG A 61 5.78 -9.72 -20.59
N ILE A 62 5.62 -9.31 -19.33
CA ILE A 62 4.64 -8.30 -18.94
C ILE A 62 5.05 -6.93 -19.53
N ALA A 63 6.34 -6.56 -19.48
CA ALA A 63 6.85 -5.31 -20.02
C ALA A 63 6.55 -5.14 -21.52
N GLU A 64 6.62 -6.23 -22.30
CA GLU A 64 6.23 -6.19 -23.71
C GLU A 64 4.76 -5.78 -23.92
N LYS A 65 3.88 -6.21 -23.03
CA LYS A 65 2.42 -5.96 -23.11
C LYS A 65 2.03 -4.53 -22.72
N ILE A 66 2.80 -3.91 -21.86
CA ILE A 66 2.56 -2.52 -21.41
C ILE A 66 3.36 -1.48 -22.22
N ARG A 67 4.13 -1.94 -23.20
CA ARG A 67 4.95 -1.07 -24.07
C ARG A 67 4.09 0.03 -24.72
N GLY A 68 4.54 1.28 -24.57
CA GLY A 68 3.84 2.45 -25.12
C GLY A 68 2.79 3.07 -24.18
N LEU A 69 2.49 2.46 -23.03
CA LEU A 69 1.70 3.13 -22.01
C LEU A 69 2.56 4.17 -21.27
N PRO A 70 2.03 5.36 -20.97
CA PRO A 70 2.73 6.34 -20.14
C PRO A 70 3.03 5.76 -18.74
N ARG A 71 4.22 6.03 -18.19
CA ARG A 71 4.64 5.50 -16.87
C ARG A 71 3.65 5.79 -15.75
N ASN A 72 3.06 6.99 -15.76
CA ASN A 72 2.05 7.39 -14.79
C ASN A 72 0.65 6.77 -15.02
N HIS A 73 0.50 5.92 -16.02
CA HIS A 73 -0.68 5.09 -16.29
C HIS A 73 -0.46 3.63 -15.87
N ILE A 74 0.71 3.32 -15.34
CA ILE A 74 1.08 1.98 -14.88
C ILE A 74 1.30 2.04 -13.38
N ARG A 75 0.71 1.09 -12.65
CA ARG A 75 0.97 0.88 -11.23
C ARG A 75 1.35 -0.57 -10.99
N ALA A 76 2.60 -0.78 -10.60
CA ALA A 76 3.14 -2.08 -10.24
C ALA A 76 3.27 -2.16 -8.72
N VAL A 77 2.73 -3.23 -8.13
CA VAL A 77 2.75 -3.43 -6.67
C VAL A 77 3.33 -4.79 -6.32
N GLY A 78 4.10 -4.82 -5.23
CA GLY A 78 4.58 -6.04 -4.61
C GLY A 78 3.86 -6.29 -3.28
N THR A 79 3.56 -7.56 -2.99
CA THR A 79 2.79 -7.97 -1.82
C THR A 79 3.65 -8.71 -0.79
N GLN A 80 3.06 -9.58 0.02
CA GLN A 80 3.65 -10.20 1.20
C GLN A 80 5.05 -10.80 0.99
N THR A 81 5.30 -11.54 -0.10
CA THR A 81 6.61 -12.17 -0.30
C THR A 81 7.73 -11.15 -0.48
N LEU A 82 7.49 -10.11 -1.29
CA LEU A 82 8.47 -9.04 -1.50
C LEU A 82 8.61 -8.13 -0.28
N ARG A 83 7.57 -8.03 0.54
CA ARG A 83 7.60 -7.31 1.82
C ARG A 83 8.46 -8.03 2.87
N ALA A 84 8.45 -9.37 2.87
CA ALA A 84 9.11 -10.21 3.87
C ALA A 84 10.54 -10.61 3.51
N ALA A 85 10.86 -10.78 2.22
CA ALA A 85 12.16 -11.26 1.77
C ALA A 85 13.28 -10.25 2.07
N LYS A 86 14.36 -10.70 2.71
CA LYS A 86 15.48 -9.85 3.13
C LYS A 86 16.24 -9.22 1.96
N ASN A 87 16.35 -9.94 0.83
CA ASN A 87 17.01 -9.49 -0.39
C ASN A 87 16.05 -8.97 -1.46
N SER A 88 14.82 -8.61 -1.07
CA SER A 88 13.80 -8.12 -2.02
C SER A 88 14.21 -6.86 -2.76
N GLN A 89 15.03 -6.00 -2.15
CA GLN A 89 15.45 -4.74 -2.75
C GLN A 89 16.19 -4.94 -4.08
N GLU A 90 17.11 -5.88 -4.14
CA GLU A 90 17.85 -6.21 -5.38
C GLU A 90 16.90 -6.68 -6.49
N PHE A 91 15.95 -7.56 -6.14
CA PHE A 91 14.93 -8.02 -7.07
C PHE A 91 14.06 -6.86 -7.57
N ILE A 92 13.62 -5.96 -6.68
CA ILE A 92 12.79 -4.80 -7.01
C ILE A 92 13.52 -3.88 -7.98
N GLU A 93 14.78 -3.57 -7.76
CA GLU A 93 15.59 -2.72 -8.65
C GLU A 93 15.74 -3.32 -10.05
N ARG A 94 15.90 -4.65 -10.14
CA ARG A 94 15.92 -5.36 -11.44
C ARG A 94 14.55 -5.34 -12.10
N ALA A 95 13.48 -5.53 -11.33
CA ALA A 95 12.10 -5.49 -11.80
C ALA A 95 11.72 -4.10 -12.35
N GLU A 96 12.08 -3.03 -11.65
CA GLU A 96 11.84 -1.65 -12.07
C GLU A 96 12.54 -1.32 -13.39
N ARG A 97 13.77 -1.80 -13.58
CA ARG A 97 14.50 -1.64 -14.86
C ARG A 97 13.81 -2.34 -16.02
N ILE A 98 13.26 -3.54 -15.78
CA ILE A 98 12.55 -4.32 -16.81
C ILE A 98 11.20 -3.68 -17.16
N LEU A 99 10.44 -3.25 -16.14
CA LEU A 99 9.11 -2.68 -16.31
C LEU A 99 9.11 -1.20 -16.74
N ASP A 100 10.26 -0.53 -16.60
CA ASP A 100 10.41 0.93 -16.79
C ASP A 100 9.41 1.74 -15.93
N CYS A 101 9.04 1.23 -14.75
CA CYS A 101 8.19 1.89 -13.77
C CYS A 101 8.55 1.46 -12.36
N LYS A 102 8.10 2.24 -11.36
CA LYS A 102 8.33 1.92 -9.95
C LYS A 102 7.47 0.75 -9.48
N VAL A 103 8.04 -0.08 -8.58
CA VAL A 103 7.35 -1.18 -7.90
C VAL A 103 7.09 -0.76 -6.45
N GLU A 104 5.82 -0.52 -6.13
CA GLU A 104 5.38 -0.11 -4.79
C GLU A 104 5.19 -1.35 -3.91
N ILE A 105 5.85 -1.41 -2.74
CA ILE A 105 5.58 -2.48 -1.77
C ILE A 105 4.41 -2.05 -0.89
N LEU A 106 3.29 -2.76 -1.03
CA LEU A 106 2.08 -2.48 -0.26
C LEU A 106 2.24 -2.93 1.19
N ARG A 107 1.74 -2.13 2.13
CA ARG A 107 1.50 -2.60 3.50
C ARG A 107 0.27 -3.50 3.53
N GLY A 108 0.16 -4.39 4.52
CA GLY A 108 -0.94 -5.34 4.61
C GLY A 108 -2.32 -4.69 4.62
N LYS A 109 -2.51 -3.60 5.39
CA LYS A 109 -3.78 -2.87 5.41
C LYS A 109 -4.10 -2.14 4.11
N GLU A 110 -3.08 -1.65 3.39
CA GLU A 110 -3.29 -1.05 2.07
C GLU A 110 -3.64 -2.11 1.03
N GLU A 111 -3.00 -3.29 1.10
CA GLU A 111 -3.38 -4.45 0.30
C GLU A 111 -4.85 -4.82 0.55
N ALA A 112 -5.26 -4.93 1.81
CA ALA A 112 -6.64 -5.20 2.23
C ALA A 112 -7.63 -4.14 1.70
N ARG A 113 -7.29 -2.85 1.80
CA ARG A 113 -8.12 -1.75 1.26
C ARG A 113 -8.33 -1.88 -0.24
N LEU A 114 -7.26 -2.12 -0.99
CA LEU A 114 -7.33 -2.27 -2.45
C LEU A 114 -8.12 -3.52 -2.85
N VAL A 115 -7.97 -4.63 -2.13
CA VAL A 115 -8.78 -5.83 -2.32
C VAL A 115 -10.26 -5.53 -2.11
N PHE A 116 -10.60 -4.87 -1.00
CA PHE A 116 -11.99 -4.50 -0.70
C PHE A 116 -12.57 -3.60 -1.80
N GLN A 117 -11.83 -2.57 -2.19
CA GLN A 117 -12.25 -1.66 -3.26
C GLN A 117 -12.49 -2.42 -4.57
N GLY A 118 -11.56 -3.28 -4.99
CA GLY A 118 -11.69 -4.05 -6.23
C GLY A 118 -12.87 -5.01 -6.21
N CYS A 119 -13.12 -5.69 -5.10
CA CYS A 119 -14.28 -6.56 -4.93
C CYS A 119 -15.61 -5.76 -4.91
N SER A 120 -15.63 -4.64 -4.19
CA SER A 120 -16.84 -3.82 -4.03
C SER A 120 -17.33 -3.23 -5.35
N PHE A 121 -16.42 -2.87 -6.27
CA PHE A 121 -16.79 -2.41 -7.61
C PHE A 121 -17.27 -3.54 -8.52
N ALA A 122 -16.85 -4.77 -8.28
CA ALA A 122 -17.29 -5.94 -9.05
C ALA A 122 -18.60 -6.55 -8.54
N LEU A 123 -18.97 -6.28 -7.28
CA LEU A 123 -20.19 -6.78 -6.67
C LEU A 123 -21.38 -5.83 -6.94
N PRO A 124 -22.62 -6.36 -6.97
CA PRO A 124 -23.81 -5.52 -7.05
C PRO A 124 -23.84 -4.48 -5.91
N PRO A 125 -24.35 -3.26 -6.15
CA PRO A 125 -24.54 -2.27 -5.10
C PRO A 125 -25.34 -2.82 -3.92
N SER A 126 -24.92 -2.53 -2.69
CA SER A 126 -25.61 -2.93 -1.46
C SER A 126 -25.30 -1.95 -0.35
N ASN A 127 -26.25 -1.73 0.54
CA ASN A 127 -26.07 -0.96 1.77
C ASN A 127 -25.63 -1.81 2.95
N GLU A 128 -25.53 -3.13 2.75
CA GLU A 128 -25.11 -4.06 3.78
C GLU A 128 -23.61 -3.96 4.03
N THR A 129 -23.19 -4.20 5.26
CA THR A 129 -21.78 -4.35 5.60
C THR A 129 -21.30 -5.71 5.12
N ARG A 130 -20.24 -5.71 4.33
CA ARG A 130 -19.67 -6.89 3.69
C ARG A 130 -18.34 -7.27 4.32
N LEU A 131 -18.17 -8.57 4.56
CA LEU A 131 -16.88 -9.19 4.81
C LEU A 131 -16.28 -9.65 3.48
N ILE A 132 -15.09 -9.21 3.14
CA ILE A 132 -14.29 -9.75 2.03
C ILE A 132 -13.11 -10.51 2.63
N VAL A 133 -12.89 -11.74 2.19
CA VAL A 133 -11.73 -12.57 2.53
C VAL A 133 -10.97 -12.89 1.25
N ASP A 134 -9.73 -12.47 1.18
CA ASP A 134 -8.83 -12.77 0.05
C ASP A 134 -7.72 -13.71 0.52
N ILE A 135 -7.71 -14.95 0.01
CA ILE A 135 -6.67 -15.93 0.35
C ILE A 135 -5.62 -15.94 -0.74
N GLY A 136 -4.56 -15.19 -0.49
CA GLY A 136 -3.38 -15.11 -1.35
C GLY A 136 -2.42 -16.29 -1.18
N GLY A 137 -1.22 -16.16 -1.76
CA GLY A 137 -0.19 -17.20 -1.65
C GLY A 137 0.48 -17.25 -0.27
N ALA A 138 0.77 -16.10 0.32
CA ALA A 138 1.50 -15.96 1.58
C ALA A 138 0.76 -15.14 2.65
N SER A 139 -0.34 -14.50 2.29
CA SER A 139 -1.19 -13.74 3.21
C SER A 139 -2.67 -14.02 2.97
N THR A 140 -3.48 -13.61 3.93
CA THR A 140 -4.95 -13.62 3.86
C THR A 140 -5.44 -12.28 4.39
N GLU A 141 -6.13 -11.53 3.54
CA GLU A 141 -6.75 -10.27 3.89
C GLU A 141 -8.20 -10.51 4.34
N CYS A 142 -8.57 -9.99 5.51
CA CYS A 142 -9.95 -9.92 5.99
C CYS A 142 -10.34 -8.45 6.08
N VAL A 143 -11.43 -8.08 5.42
CA VAL A 143 -11.86 -6.68 5.33
C VAL A 143 -13.36 -6.57 5.50
N ILE A 144 -13.78 -5.65 6.36
CA ILE A 144 -15.17 -5.25 6.50
C ILE A 144 -15.35 -3.85 5.94
N GLY A 145 -16.41 -3.63 5.19
CA GLY A 145 -16.74 -2.33 4.66
C GLY A 145 -18.17 -2.24 4.15
N ARG A 146 -18.56 -1.04 3.75
CA ARG A 146 -19.89 -0.73 3.23
C ARG A 146 -19.78 0.12 1.96
N GLY A 147 -20.53 -0.24 0.92
CA GLY A 147 -20.35 0.41 -0.39
C GLY A 147 -18.92 0.21 -0.88
N HIS A 148 -18.17 1.30 -1.04
CA HIS A 148 -16.76 1.27 -1.46
C HIS A 148 -15.78 1.63 -0.33
N ASP A 149 -16.29 1.89 0.88
CA ASP A 149 -15.49 2.34 2.02
C ASP A 149 -15.15 1.18 2.95
N MET A 150 -13.85 1.01 3.19
CA MET A 150 -13.34 0.08 4.18
C MET A 150 -13.59 0.63 5.59
N ILE A 151 -14.19 -0.18 6.46
CA ILE A 151 -14.39 0.13 7.89
C ILE A 151 -13.23 -0.43 8.70
N GLU A 152 -12.89 -1.70 8.50
CA GLU A 152 -11.79 -2.39 9.19
C GLU A 152 -11.11 -3.35 8.21
N GLY A 153 -9.81 -3.50 8.31
CA GLY A 153 -9.03 -4.41 7.46
C GLY A 153 -7.75 -4.88 8.15
N GLU A 154 -7.43 -6.15 7.94
CA GLU A 154 -6.21 -6.78 8.46
C GLU A 154 -5.63 -7.75 7.42
N SER A 155 -4.32 -7.92 7.44
CA SER A 155 -3.60 -8.88 6.61
C SER A 155 -2.87 -9.88 7.51
N PHE A 156 -3.27 -11.12 7.43
CA PHE A 156 -2.72 -12.23 8.22
C PHE A 156 -1.63 -12.96 7.42
N HIS A 157 -0.51 -13.27 8.05
CA HIS A 157 0.65 -13.93 7.42
C HIS A 157 0.41 -15.43 7.20
N VAL A 158 -0.70 -15.79 6.59
CA VAL A 158 -1.05 -17.16 6.23
C VAL A 158 -1.74 -17.19 4.87
N GLY A 159 -1.29 -18.06 3.96
CA GLY A 159 -1.85 -18.18 2.62
C GLY A 159 -1.69 -19.59 2.07
N CYS A 160 -2.21 -19.85 0.87
CA CYS A 160 -2.26 -21.20 0.32
C CYS A 160 -0.88 -21.78 -0.02
N VAL A 161 0.10 -20.97 -0.43
CA VAL A 161 1.44 -21.45 -0.83
C VAL A 161 2.28 -21.79 0.41
N ASN A 162 2.43 -20.83 1.34
CA ASN A 162 3.26 -21.07 2.54
C ASN A 162 2.67 -22.19 3.40
N THR A 163 1.35 -22.32 3.52
CA THR A 163 0.71 -23.47 4.20
C THR A 163 0.99 -24.78 3.47
N SER A 164 0.91 -24.81 2.13
CA SER A 164 1.21 -26.02 1.35
C SER A 164 2.65 -26.46 1.50
N VAL A 165 3.61 -25.53 1.36
CA VAL A 165 5.05 -25.82 1.48
C VAL A 165 5.40 -26.30 2.89
N THR A 166 4.73 -25.78 3.93
CA THR A 166 5.04 -26.15 5.32
C THR A 166 4.48 -27.52 5.69
N PHE A 167 3.23 -27.80 5.34
CA PHE A 167 2.52 -28.99 5.87
C PHE A 167 2.37 -30.14 4.87
N PHE A 168 2.57 -29.90 3.57
CA PHE A 168 2.40 -30.89 2.50
C PHE A 168 3.64 -30.99 1.58
N LYS A 169 4.82 -30.67 2.12
CA LYS A 169 6.09 -30.62 1.37
C LYS A 169 6.53 -31.97 0.77
N ASP A 170 6.13 -33.08 1.41
CA ASP A 170 6.37 -34.44 0.95
C ASP A 170 5.29 -34.94 -0.01
N ARG A 171 4.39 -34.06 -0.46
CA ARG A 171 3.24 -34.29 -1.35
C ARG A 171 2.19 -35.22 -0.76
N LYS A 172 2.30 -35.63 0.52
CA LYS A 172 1.33 -36.47 1.24
C LYS A 172 0.29 -35.61 1.93
N ILE A 173 -0.97 -36.05 1.85
CA ILE A 173 -2.10 -35.43 2.52
C ILE A 173 -2.64 -36.44 3.53
N THR A 174 -2.37 -36.19 4.80
CA THR A 174 -2.85 -37.03 5.91
C THR A 174 -3.80 -36.23 6.82
N ALA A 175 -4.63 -36.92 7.59
CA ALA A 175 -5.47 -36.27 8.59
C ALA A 175 -4.62 -35.45 9.58
N GLN A 176 -3.42 -35.93 9.94
CA GLN A 176 -2.50 -35.22 10.82
C GLN A 176 -1.94 -33.95 10.20
N SER A 177 -1.42 -34.00 8.95
CA SER A 177 -0.88 -32.84 8.25
C SER A 177 -1.97 -31.77 8.04
N MET A 178 -3.18 -32.20 7.64
CA MET A 178 -4.31 -31.31 7.45
C MET A 178 -4.74 -30.65 8.76
N ARG A 179 -4.87 -31.41 9.85
CA ARG A 179 -5.18 -30.85 11.19
C ARG A 179 -4.14 -29.83 11.62
N ARG A 180 -2.85 -30.12 11.45
CA ARG A 180 -1.76 -29.19 11.81
C ARG A 180 -1.82 -27.90 10.97
N ALA A 181 -2.12 -28.02 9.67
CA ALA A 181 -2.27 -26.87 8.78
C ALA A 181 -3.43 -25.97 9.22
N ILE A 182 -4.59 -26.55 9.55
CA ILE A 182 -5.76 -25.80 10.05
C ILE A 182 -5.44 -25.12 11.38
N LEU A 183 -4.83 -25.82 12.34
CA LEU A 183 -4.48 -25.25 13.63
C LEU A 183 -3.46 -24.11 13.52
N SER A 184 -2.47 -24.25 12.64
CA SER A 184 -1.50 -23.20 12.37
C SER A 184 -2.18 -21.97 11.75
N ALA A 185 -3.06 -22.15 10.78
CA ALA A 185 -3.82 -21.03 10.21
C ALA A 185 -4.73 -20.36 11.26
N THR A 186 -5.37 -21.17 12.11
CA THR A 186 -6.20 -20.69 13.22
C THR A 186 -5.41 -19.81 14.18
N SER A 187 -4.19 -20.23 14.57
CA SER A 187 -3.36 -19.48 15.51
C SER A 187 -2.88 -18.13 14.96
N VAL A 188 -2.75 -17.99 13.64
CA VAL A 188 -2.39 -16.71 13.00
C VAL A 188 -3.57 -15.72 13.03
N LEU A 189 -4.80 -16.22 13.03
CA LEU A 189 -6.01 -15.39 13.11
C LEU A 189 -6.34 -14.96 14.55
N ASP A 190 -5.78 -15.65 15.55
CA ASP A 190 -6.05 -15.37 16.97
C ASP A 190 -5.64 -13.94 17.36
N GLY A 191 -6.50 -13.27 18.12
CA GLY A 191 -6.27 -11.94 18.67
C GLY A 191 -6.81 -10.78 17.83
N SER A 192 -7.09 -10.97 16.55
CA SER A 192 -7.69 -9.92 15.68
C SER A 192 -9.04 -10.34 15.08
N GLU A 193 -9.40 -11.63 15.20
CA GLU A 193 -10.61 -12.17 14.60
C GLU A 193 -11.91 -11.54 15.10
N TYR A 194 -11.94 -11.03 16.35
CA TYR A 194 -13.13 -10.42 16.97
C TYR A 194 -13.67 -9.24 16.16
N LYS A 195 -12.82 -8.59 15.37
CA LYS A 195 -13.22 -7.50 14.47
C LYS A 195 -14.06 -7.99 13.30
N PHE A 196 -13.82 -9.23 12.85
CA PHE A 196 -14.33 -9.81 11.61
C PHE A 196 -15.37 -10.92 11.85
N VAL A 197 -15.78 -11.19 13.07
CA VAL A 197 -16.78 -12.22 13.38
C VAL A 197 -18.19 -11.84 12.89
N LYS A 198 -19.00 -12.85 12.66
CA LYS A 198 -20.42 -12.69 12.36
C LYS A 198 -21.10 -11.78 13.39
N GLY A 199 -21.93 -10.86 12.91
CA GLY A 199 -22.52 -9.77 13.71
C GLY A 199 -21.95 -8.39 13.35
N ASN A 200 -20.69 -8.33 12.89
CA ASN A 200 -20.11 -7.10 12.38
C ASN A 200 -20.34 -6.89 10.87
N TRP A 201 -20.89 -7.86 10.19
CA TRP A 201 -21.19 -7.85 8.76
C TRP A 201 -22.44 -8.71 8.46
N GLN A 202 -23.07 -8.51 7.29
CA GLN A 202 -24.27 -9.22 6.83
C GLN A 202 -23.99 -10.19 5.68
N GLU A 203 -23.08 -9.82 4.76
CA GLU A 203 -22.73 -10.64 3.60
C GLU A 203 -21.24 -11.00 3.65
N ALA A 204 -20.88 -12.25 3.30
CA ALA A 204 -19.49 -12.70 3.22
C ALA A 204 -19.15 -13.11 1.78
N PHE A 205 -18.04 -12.56 1.30
CA PHE A 205 -17.47 -12.86 -0.02
C PHE A 205 -16.02 -13.27 0.11
N GLY A 206 -15.61 -14.19 -0.75
CA GLY A 206 -14.23 -14.56 -0.87
C GLY A 206 -13.69 -14.22 -2.24
N SER A 207 -12.42 -13.84 -2.29
CA SER A 207 -11.74 -13.51 -3.55
C SER A 207 -10.46 -14.32 -3.74
N SER A 208 -9.79 -14.08 -4.87
CA SER A 208 -8.54 -14.75 -5.23
C SER A 208 -8.72 -16.20 -5.71
N GLY A 209 -7.58 -16.76 -6.10
CA GLY A 209 -7.59 -18.04 -6.80
C GLY A 209 -7.89 -19.26 -5.94
N THR A 210 -7.71 -19.17 -4.63
CA THR A 210 -8.08 -20.26 -3.69
C THR A 210 -9.59 -20.38 -3.59
N VAL A 211 -10.27 -19.29 -3.32
CA VAL A 211 -11.72 -19.24 -3.21
C VAL A 211 -12.40 -19.65 -4.53
N SER A 212 -11.94 -19.07 -5.65
CA SER A 212 -12.46 -19.41 -6.98
C SER A 212 -12.28 -20.89 -7.33
N ALA A 213 -11.13 -21.50 -6.97
CA ALA A 213 -10.90 -22.91 -7.22
C ALA A 213 -11.83 -23.80 -6.39
N VAL A 214 -12.00 -23.49 -5.09
CA VAL A 214 -12.91 -24.24 -4.20
C VAL A 214 -14.35 -24.13 -4.69
N SER A 215 -14.80 -22.93 -5.02
CA SER A 215 -16.15 -22.71 -5.57
C SER A 215 -16.39 -23.52 -6.86
N SER A 216 -15.42 -23.50 -7.80
CA SER A 216 -15.53 -24.25 -9.05
C SER A 216 -15.59 -25.77 -8.82
N ILE A 217 -14.81 -26.30 -7.87
CA ILE A 217 -14.83 -27.73 -7.50
C ILE A 217 -16.18 -28.09 -6.86
N LEU A 218 -16.68 -27.27 -5.93
CA LEU A 218 -17.97 -27.53 -5.27
C LEU A 218 -19.13 -27.56 -6.25
N ALA A 219 -19.15 -26.63 -7.21
CA ALA A 219 -20.16 -26.60 -8.27
C ALA A 219 -20.04 -27.81 -9.21
N ALA A 220 -18.83 -28.16 -9.66
CA ALA A 220 -18.59 -29.30 -10.55
C ALA A 220 -18.95 -30.64 -9.90
N LEU A 221 -18.66 -30.80 -8.61
CA LEU A 221 -19.02 -31.97 -7.81
C LEU A 221 -20.50 -31.97 -7.37
N LYS A 222 -21.26 -30.92 -7.70
CA LYS A 222 -22.68 -30.73 -7.31
C LYS A 222 -22.89 -30.80 -5.78
N ILE A 223 -21.89 -30.36 -5.01
CA ILE A 223 -22.00 -30.26 -3.54
C ILE A 223 -22.79 -29.01 -3.17
N THR A 224 -22.53 -27.90 -3.86
CA THR A 224 -23.27 -26.64 -3.77
C THR A 224 -23.43 -26.02 -5.17
N ASP A 225 -24.06 -24.86 -5.25
CA ASP A 225 -24.16 -24.02 -6.47
C ASP A 225 -22.85 -23.22 -6.76
N GLY A 226 -21.78 -23.50 -6.00
CA GLY A 226 -20.53 -22.73 -5.99
C GLY A 226 -20.37 -21.86 -4.76
N SER A 227 -21.42 -21.69 -3.95
CA SER A 227 -21.31 -21.10 -2.62
C SER A 227 -20.49 -22.01 -1.69
N ILE A 228 -19.71 -21.41 -0.82
CA ILE A 228 -18.80 -22.12 0.09
C ILE A 228 -19.43 -22.12 1.48
N THR A 229 -19.55 -23.31 2.08
CA THR A 229 -19.99 -23.51 3.47
C THR A 229 -18.96 -24.34 4.21
N LEU A 230 -18.93 -24.27 5.55
CA LEU A 230 -18.03 -25.09 6.34
C LEU A 230 -18.25 -26.59 6.07
N TYR A 231 -19.51 -27.00 5.95
CA TYR A 231 -19.86 -28.40 5.63
C TYR A 231 -19.25 -28.84 4.29
N ALA A 232 -19.34 -28.01 3.25
CA ALA A 232 -18.79 -28.32 1.95
C ALA A 232 -17.23 -28.35 1.99
N LEU A 233 -16.61 -27.49 2.77
CA LEU A 233 -15.14 -27.50 2.99
C LEU A 233 -14.68 -28.76 3.71
N GLU A 234 -15.43 -29.22 4.72
CA GLU A 234 -15.14 -30.49 5.43
C GLU A 234 -15.22 -31.69 4.48
N GLN A 235 -16.23 -31.74 3.60
CA GLN A 235 -16.29 -32.79 2.57
C GLN A 235 -15.10 -32.75 1.62
N LEU A 236 -14.65 -31.57 1.18
CA LEU A 236 -13.46 -31.45 0.32
C LEU A 236 -12.20 -31.87 1.05
N LYS A 237 -12.08 -31.51 2.35
CA LYS A 237 -10.97 -31.95 3.21
C LYS A 237 -10.89 -33.46 3.28
N ASP A 238 -12.02 -34.12 3.53
CA ASP A 238 -12.07 -35.58 3.63
C ASP A 238 -11.70 -36.28 2.31
N ARG A 239 -12.17 -35.74 1.18
CA ARG A 239 -11.76 -36.22 -0.15
C ARG A 239 -10.26 -36.00 -0.43
N LEU A 240 -9.65 -34.91 0.03
CA LEU A 240 -8.21 -34.67 -0.07
C LEU A 240 -7.43 -35.69 0.78
N ILE A 241 -7.87 -35.96 2.00
CA ILE A 241 -7.24 -36.97 2.87
C ILE A 241 -7.34 -38.36 2.23
N HIS A 242 -8.48 -38.69 1.63
CA HIS A 242 -8.67 -39.95 0.91
C HIS A 242 -7.81 -40.08 -0.36
N ALA A 243 -7.48 -38.97 -1.01
CA ALA A 243 -6.55 -38.96 -2.13
C ALA A 243 -5.09 -39.24 -1.70
N GLU A 244 -4.76 -39.06 -0.42
CA GLU A 244 -3.47 -39.33 0.23
C GLU A 244 -2.27 -38.54 -0.31
N SER A 245 -2.34 -38.04 -1.54
CA SER A 245 -1.24 -37.33 -2.22
C SER A 245 -1.77 -36.25 -3.15
N ILE A 246 -1.00 -35.15 -3.23
CA ILE A 246 -1.27 -34.06 -4.18
C ILE A 246 -1.35 -34.58 -5.62
N ASP A 247 -0.54 -35.55 -5.97
CA ASP A 247 -0.51 -36.14 -7.33
C ASP A 247 -1.80 -36.89 -7.70
N LYS A 248 -2.48 -37.42 -6.71
CA LYS A 248 -3.73 -38.18 -6.87
C LYS A 248 -4.96 -37.27 -6.87
N ILE A 249 -4.84 -35.98 -6.60
CA ILE A 249 -5.98 -35.06 -6.61
C ILE A 249 -6.53 -34.94 -8.04
N LYS A 250 -7.75 -35.39 -8.23
CA LYS A 250 -8.49 -35.30 -9.51
C LYS A 250 -9.91 -34.84 -9.18
N PHE A 251 -10.12 -33.54 -9.19
CA PHE A 251 -11.45 -32.96 -9.00
C PHE A 251 -11.88 -32.25 -10.27
N ASP A 252 -13.10 -32.49 -10.70
CA ASP A 252 -13.72 -31.71 -11.73
C ASP A 252 -13.78 -30.23 -11.28
N GLY A 253 -13.50 -29.31 -12.20
CA GLY A 253 -13.42 -27.89 -11.87
C GLY A 253 -12.06 -27.40 -11.33
N LEU A 254 -11.13 -28.31 -11.00
CA LEU A 254 -9.80 -27.94 -10.54
C LEU A 254 -8.85 -27.68 -11.73
N LYS A 255 -8.31 -26.44 -11.80
CA LYS A 255 -7.25 -26.09 -12.74
C LYS A 255 -5.91 -26.67 -12.29
N GLU A 256 -5.08 -27.15 -13.22
CA GLU A 256 -3.81 -27.81 -12.95
C GLU A 256 -2.85 -26.94 -12.11
N ASP A 257 -2.78 -25.64 -12.40
CA ASP A 257 -1.91 -24.70 -11.69
C ASP A 257 -2.30 -24.49 -10.21
N ARG A 258 -3.49 -25.00 -9.79
CA ARG A 258 -4.00 -24.90 -8.41
C ARG A 258 -3.84 -26.17 -7.60
N ARG A 259 -3.55 -27.31 -8.22
CA ARG A 259 -3.42 -28.61 -7.54
C ARG A 259 -2.44 -28.54 -6.36
N GLU A 260 -1.27 -27.96 -6.58
CA GLU A 260 -0.18 -27.88 -5.60
C GLU A 260 -0.54 -27.09 -4.33
N VAL A 261 -1.46 -26.15 -4.43
CA VAL A 261 -1.80 -25.23 -3.32
C VAL A 261 -3.21 -25.45 -2.77
N LEU A 262 -3.95 -26.44 -3.28
CA LEU A 262 -5.33 -26.68 -2.93
C LEU A 262 -5.49 -27.09 -1.46
N ALA A 263 -4.67 -28.06 -0.99
CA ALA A 263 -4.75 -28.57 0.37
C ALA A 263 -4.47 -27.47 1.42
N GLY A 264 -3.42 -26.64 1.18
CA GLY A 264 -3.13 -25.48 2.03
C GLY A 264 -4.22 -24.43 1.98
N GLY A 265 -4.79 -24.17 0.79
CA GLY A 265 -5.88 -23.21 0.63
C GLY A 265 -7.15 -23.64 1.37
N ILE A 266 -7.54 -24.92 1.31
CA ILE A 266 -8.69 -25.46 2.06
C ILE A 266 -8.45 -25.40 3.56
N ALA A 267 -7.23 -25.70 4.02
CA ALA A 267 -6.89 -25.59 5.44
C ALA A 267 -7.06 -24.15 5.97
N VAL A 268 -6.60 -23.15 5.21
CA VAL A 268 -6.79 -21.74 5.55
C VAL A 268 -8.26 -21.35 5.53
N LEU A 269 -9.03 -21.77 4.50
CA LEU A 269 -10.47 -21.50 4.44
C LEU A 269 -11.23 -22.06 5.65
N ILE A 270 -10.95 -23.31 6.04
CA ILE A 270 -11.58 -23.93 7.22
C ILE A 270 -11.27 -23.13 8.48
N ALA A 271 -10.01 -22.68 8.65
CA ALA A 271 -9.63 -21.83 9.79
C ALA A 271 -10.40 -20.51 9.80
N VAL A 272 -10.50 -19.84 8.65
CA VAL A 272 -11.25 -18.58 8.48
C VAL A 272 -12.73 -18.77 8.80
N PHE A 273 -13.38 -19.80 8.23
CA PHE A 273 -14.79 -20.09 8.49
C PHE A 273 -15.09 -20.32 9.97
N ASN A 274 -14.23 -21.11 10.63
CA ASN A 274 -14.39 -21.42 12.06
C ASN A 274 -14.19 -20.18 12.94
N LYS A 275 -13.16 -19.36 12.65
CA LYS A 275 -12.84 -18.18 13.46
C LYS A 275 -13.81 -17.04 13.25
N LEU A 276 -14.18 -16.75 12.01
CA LEU A 276 -15.04 -15.62 11.69
C LEU A 276 -16.54 -15.97 11.76
N LYS A 277 -16.88 -17.26 12.03
CA LYS A 277 -18.25 -17.77 12.11
C LYS A 277 -19.04 -17.53 10.81
N ILE A 278 -18.42 -17.82 9.68
CA ILE A 278 -19.04 -17.66 8.36
C ILE A 278 -19.98 -18.85 8.10
N ASP A 279 -21.24 -18.58 7.81
CA ASP A 279 -22.18 -19.63 7.39
C ASP A 279 -22.03 -19.95 5.91
N VAL A 280 -22.06 -18.90 5.07
CA VAL A 280 -21.96 -18.98 3.62
C VAL A 280 -21.06 -17.88 3.10
N MET A 281 -20.16 -18.23 2.19
CA MET A 281 -19.32 -17.30 1.46
C MET A 281 -19.58 -17.45 -0.03
N LYS A 282 -19.81 -16.32 -0.71
CA LYS A 282 -19.93 -16.26 -2.19
C LYS A 282 -18.61 -15.80 -2.78
N VAL A 283 -18.40 -16.06 -4.06
CA VAL A 283 -17.22 -15.57 -4.79
C VAL A 283 -17.42 -14.12 -5.19
N ALA A 284 -16.42 -13.29 -4.93
CA ALA A 284 -16.31 -11.95 -5.50
C ALA A 284 -15.31 -11.98 -6.66
N ASP A 285 -15.75 -11.51 -7.83
CA ASP A 285 -14.82 -11.13 -8.89
C ASP A 285 -14.17 -9.79 -8.53
N GLY A 286 -13.03 -9.49 -9.13
CA GLY A 286 -12.29 -8.29 -8.78
C GLY A 286 -11.02 -8.66 -8.01
N ALA A 287 -10.81 -8.21 -6.81
CA ALA A 287 -9.59 -8.34 -6.02
C ALA A 287 -8.57 -7.22 -6.28
N LEU A 288 -7.32 -7.42 -5.81
CA LEU A 288 -6.25 -6.42 -5.75
C LEU A 288 -6.07 -5.62 -7.05
N ARG A 289 -6.04 -6.27 -8.21
CA ARG A 289 -5.77 -5.58 -9.49
C ARG A 289 -6.85 -4.55 -9.86
N TYR A 290 -8.11 -4.90 -9.65
CA TYR A 290 -9.21 -3.96 -9.86
C TYR A 290 -9.13 -2.79 -8.88
N GLY A 291 -8.82 -3.07 -7.61
CA GLY A 291 -8.56 -2.01 -6.63
C GLY A 291 -7.41 -1.09 -7.04
N ILE A 292 -6.30 -1.64 -7.58
CA ILE A 292 -5.19 -0.85 -8.11
C ILE A 292 -5.65 0.04 -9.27
N LEU A 293 -6.46 -0.49 -10.20
CA LEU A 293 -6.98 0.27 -11.34
C LEU A 293 -7.93 1.38 -10.90
N TYR A 294 -8.86 1.11 -9.97
CA TYR A 294 -9.78 2.12 -9.42
C TYR A 294 -9.03 3.19 -8.64
N ASP A 295 -8.05 2.80 -7.82
CA ASP A 295 -7.22 3.74 -7.07
C ASP A 295 -6.38 4.63 -8.02
N LEU A 296 -5.78 4.04 -9.05
CA LEU A 296 -5.03 4.77 -10.07
C LEU A 296 -5.92 5.72 -10.88
N ALA A 297 -7.12 5.29 -11.25
CA ALA A 297 -8.13 6.12 -11.89
C ALA A 297 -8.58 7.27 -10.96
N GLY A 298 -8.83 6.98 -9.68
CA GLY A 298 -9.19 7.98 -8.68
C GLY A 298 -8.12 9.04 -8.48
N ARG A 299 -6.85 8.66 -8.42
CA ARG A 299 -5.71 9.60 -8.35
C ARG A 299 -5.68 10.56 -9.56
N LYS A 300 -6.08 10.07 -10.75
CA LYS A 300 -6.15 10.88 -11.97
C LYS A 300 -7.40 11.76 -12.07
N LEU A 301 -8.50 11.34 -11.45
CA LEU A 301 -9.80 12.04 -11.46
C LEU A 301 -10.01 12.93 -10.22
N GLN A 302 -8.94 13.31 -9.52
CA GLN A 302 -8.95 14.16 -8.31
C GLN A 302 -9.78 13.59 -7.13
N ARG A 303 -9.91 12.29 -7.03
CA ARG A 303 -10.50 11.57 -5.87
C ARG A 303 -9.41 10.76 -5.17
N ASP A 304 -8.32 11.44 -4.80
CA ASP A 304 -7.14 10.77 -4.23
C ASP A 304 -7.42 10.27 -2.81
N PRO A 305 -7.34 8.95 -2.54
CA PRO A 305 -7.62 8.39 -1.21
C PRO A 305 -6.63 8.88 -0.14
N ARG A 306 -5.46 9.39 -0.54
CA ARG A 306 -4.45 9.95 0.37
C ARG A 306 -4.94 11.22 1.05
N GLU A 307 -5.72 12.06 0.36
CA GLU A 307 -6.36 13.26 0.93
C GLU A 307 -7.20 12.91 2.16
N ALA A 308 -8.15 11.99 2.00
CA ALA A 308 -9.01 11.53 3.08
C ALA A 308 -8.21 10.92 4.26
N SER A 309 -7.07 10.29 3.96
CA SER A 309 -6.20 9.72 4.99
C SER A 309 -5.45 10.79 5.78
N VAL A 310 -4.96 11.84 5.12
CA VAL A 310 -4.35 13.00 5.77
C VAL A 310 -5.37 13.72 6.65
N GLU A 311 -6.60 13.95 6.16
CA GLU A 311 -7.68 14.57 6.94
C GLU A 311 -8.02 13.75 8.19
N ARG A 312 -8.10 12.42 8.08
CA ARG A 312 -8.32 11.54 9.25
C ARG A 312 -7.19 11.64 10.26
N MET A 313 -5.94 11.69 9.82
CA MET A 313 -4.79 11.87 10.72
C MET A 313 -4.84 13.24 11.41
N MET A 314 -5.11 14.31 10.66
CA MET A 314 -5.26 15.66 11.25
C MET A 314 -6.33 15.67 12.36
N ALA A 315 -7.46 15.00 12.10
CA ALA A 315 -8.54 14.89 13.09
C ALA A 315 -8.14 14.04 14.31
N ALA A 316 -7.54 12.86 14.09
CA ALA A 316 -7.13 11.93 15.14
C ALA A 316 -6.07 12.53 16.09
N PHE A 317 -5.17 13.35 15.56
CA PHE A 317 -4.09 13.98 16.32
C PHE A 317 -4.35 15.47 16.62
N HIS A 318 -5.58 15.94 16.49
CA HIS A 318 -6.02 17.30 16.84
C HIS A 318 -5.14 18.41 16.26
N VAL A 319 -4.73 18.27 14.98
CA VAL A 319 -3.89 19.26 14.30
C VAL A 319 -4.62 20.59 14.17
N ASP A 320 -3.91 21.69 14.44
CA ASP A 320 -4.39 23.05 14.18
C ASP A 320 -4.50 23.29 12.67
N LYS A 321 -5.74 23.15 12.15
CA LYS A 321 -6.01 23.25 10.70
C LYS A 321 -5.67 24.62 10.12
N GLU A 322 -5.85 25.70 10.91
CA GLU A 322 -5.53 27.05 10.47
C GLU A 322 -4.01 27.23 10.33
N GLN A 323 -3.23 26.69 11.26
CA GLN A 323 -1.78 26.72 11.20
C GLN A 323 -1.26 25.84 10.04
N ALA A 324 -1.76 24.62 9.92
CA ALA A 324 -1.43 23.72 8.84
C ALA A 324 -1.70 24.34 7.47
N LYS A 325 -2.86 24.99 7.32
CA LYS A 325 -3.23 25.73 6.10
C LYS A 325 -2.26 26.88 5.82
N ARG A 326 -1.91 27.71 6.80
CA ARG A 326 -0.95 28.82 6.61
C ARG A 326 0.40 28.32 6.14
N VAL A 327 0.94 27.31 6.82
CA VAL A 327 2.23 26.70 6.45
C VAL A 327 2.16 26.08 5.05
N GLY A 328 1.11 25.32 4.76
CA GLY A 328 0.92 24.66 3.48
C GLY A 328 0.76 25.65 2.31
N ASP A 329 -0.06 26.68 2.46
CA ASP A 329 -0.25 27.71 1.43
C ASP A 329 1.06 28.44 1.13
N MET A 330 1.82 28.81 2.17
CA MET A 330 3.11 29.46 2.02
C MET A 330 4.16 28.53 1.36
N ALA A 331 4.27 27.29 1.83
CA ALA A 331 5.23 26.33 1.32
C ALA A 331 5.00 26.05 -0.18
N VAL A 332 3.74 25.82 -0.58
CA VAL A 332 3.37 25.56 -1.97
C VAL A 332 3.58 26.80 -2.85
N ASN A 333 3.24 27.99 -2.34
CA ASN A 333 3.49 29.23 -3.10
C ASN A 333 4.99 29.46 -3.30
N LEU A 334 5.82 29.24 -2.28
CA LEU A 334 7.26 29.36 -2.37
C LEU A 334 7.84 28.35 -3.37
N LEU A 335 7.39 27.11 -3.37
CA LEU A 335 7.80 26.09 -4.32
C LEU A 335 7.53 26.51 -5.78
N LYS A 336 6.40 27.16 -6.04
CA LYS A 336 6.04 27.67 -7.37
C LYS A 336 6.96 28.77 -7.87
N THR A 337 7.64 29.52 -6.99
CA THR A 337 8.63 30.53 -7.41
C THR A 337 9.94 29.89 -7.81
N MET A 338 10.30 28.72 -7.28
CA MET A 338 11.55 28.03 -7.55
C MET A 338 11.59 27.31 -8.90
N SER A 339 10.43 26.93 -9.43
CA SER A 339 10.34 26.17 -10.67
C SER A 339 9.09 26.58 -11.48
N SER A 340 9.28 26.80 -12.78
CA SER A 340 8.17 27.06 -13.71
C SER A 340 7.24 25.84 -13.91
N HIS A 341 7.70 24.63 -13.55
CA HIS A 341 6.98 23.38 -13.72
C HIS A 341 6.97 22.57 -12.44
N VAL A 342 6.14 22.98 -11.48
CA VAL A 342 5.87 22.20 -10.26
C VAL A 342 4.82 21.14 -10.60
N SER A 343 5.15 19.86 -10.43
CA SER A 343 4.16 18.80 -10.61
C SER A 343 3.06 18.90 -9.52
N GLU A 344 1.82 18.59 -9.89
CA GLU A 344 0.71 18.55 -8.92
C GLU A 344 1.00 17.59 -7.76
N ASP A 345 1.67 16.46 -8.04
CA ASP A 345 2.05 15.51 -6.99
C ASP A 345 3.04 16.11 -5.99
N SER A 346 4.02 16.91 -6.45
CA SER A 346 4.96 17.59 -5.55
C SER A 346 4.27 18.62 -4.67
N ALA A 347 3.38 19.41 -5.25
CA ALA A 347 2.60 20.40 -4.51
C ALA A 347 1.69 19.73 -3.46
N ARG A 348 1.01 18.63 -3.82
CA ARG A 348 0.20 17.84 -2.89
C ARG A 348 1.05 17.22 -1.77
N PHE A 349 2.19 16.63 -2.11
CA PHE A 349 3.09 16.04 -1.11
C PHE A 349 3.58 17.06 -0.10
N LEU A 350 3.94 18.25 -0.56
CA LEU A 350 4.33 19.35 0.31
C LEU A 350 3.16 19.83 1.19
N ARG A 351 1.95 19.88 0.63
CA ARG A 351 0.72 20.20 1.39
C ARG A 351 0.50 19.19 2.51
N TRP A 352 0.53 17.89 2.21
CA TRP A 352 0.35 16.83 3.22
C TRP A 352 1.44 16.87 4.29
N ALA A 353 2.68 17.19 3.93
CA ALA A 353 3.75 17.38 4.92
C ALA A 353 3.46 18.56 5.85
N ALA A 354 2.93 19.67 5.32
CA ALA A 354 2.49 20.82 6.12
C ALA A 354 1.26 20.50 6.97
N ASP A 355 0.32 19.71 6.46
CA ASP A 355 -0.88 19.31 7.20
C ASP A 355 -0.54 18.40 8.40
N LEU A 356 0.52 17.60 8.29
CA LEU A 356 0.90 16.62 9.31
C LEU A 356 2.11 17.00 10.16
N HIS A 357 2.79 18.14 9.91
CA HIS A 357 4.05 18.47 10.59
C HIS A 357 3.93 18.60 12.10
N GLU A 358 2.76 18.91 12.62
CA GLU A 358 2.47 19.12 14.04
C GLU A 358 1.70 17.98 14.72
N THR A 359 1.44 16.85 14.05
CA THR A 359 0.72 15.71 14.65
C THR A 359 1.33 15.25 15.98
N GLY A 360 2.65 15.34 16.12
CA GLY A 360 3.38 14.98 17.34
C GLY A 360 3.17 15.89 18.53
N LEU A 361 2.58 17.09 18.36
CA LEU A 361 2.22 17.98 19.46
C LEU A 361 1.21 17.33 20.43
N THR A 362 0.41 16.39 19.95
CA THR A 362 -0.50 15.59 20.77
C THR A 362 0.26 14.78 21.84
N LEU A 363 1.48 14.37 21.57
CA LEU A 363 2.31 13.61 22.51
C LEU A 363 3.15 14.53 23.39
N SER A 364 3.90 15.48 22.80
CA SER A 364 4.76 16.42 23.52
C SER A 364 5.17 17.60 22.64
N ARG A 365 5.36 18.78 23.25
CA ARG A 365 5.98 19.92 22.59
C ARG A 365 7.49 19.74 22.37
N SER A 366 8.16 19.00 23.27
CA SER A 366 9.56 18.65 23.09
C SER A 366 9.69 17.66 21.96
N ASP A 367 10.57 17.92 21.01
CA ASP A 367 10.85 17.02 19.88
C ASP A 367 9.63 16.59 19.05
N TYR A 368 8.56 17.40 19.02
CA TYR A 368 7.31 17.04 18.35
C TYR A 368 7.49 16.61 16.90
N HIS A 369 8.49 17.12 16.20
CA HIS A 369 8.82 16.73 14.84
C HIS A 369 9.27 15.27 14.73
N LYS A 370 9.95 14.72 15.77
CA LYS A 370 10.29 13.29 15.85
C LYS A 370 9.05 12.46 16.17
N HIS A 371 8.18 12.97 17.03
CA HIS A 371 6.89 12.32 17.32
C HIS A 371 5.99 12.30 16.08
N SER A 372 5.94 13.40 15.32
CA SER A 372 5.20 13.46 14.06
C SER A 372 5.72 12.45 13.04
N GLU A 373 7.04 12.36 12.86
CA GLU A 373 7.67 11.34 12.01
C GLU A 373 7.27 9.93 12.44
N TYR A 374 7.40 9.62 13.72
CA TYR A 374 7.06 8.30 14.25
C TYR A 374 5.60 7.95 13.99
N LEU A 375 4.67 8.87 14.25
CA LEU A 375 3.25 8.66 14.00
C LEU A 375 2.97 8.44 12.51
N ILE A 376 3.52 9.25 11.62
CA ILE A 376 3.33 9.10 10.17
C ILE A 376 3.93 7.78 9.70
N LYS A 377 5.15 7.44 10.11
CA LYS A 377 5.87 6.27 9.65
C LYS A 377 5.23 4.95 10.10
N ASN A 378 4.62 4.93 11.28
CA ASN A 378 4.10 3.71 11.90
C ASN A 378 2.57 3.60 11.89
N SER A 379 1.85 4.62 11.42
CA SER A 379 0.40 4.53 11.21
C SER A 379 0.06 3.87 9.88
N ASP A 380 -1.11 3.25 9.81
CA ASP A 380 -1.68 2.73 8.57
C ASP A 380 -2.39 3.86 7.82
N ILE A 381 -1.67 4.50 6.90
CA ILE A 381 -2.18 5.61 6.10
C ILE A 381 -2.60 5.07 4.72
N ALA A 382 -3.91 4.88 4.54
CA ALA A 382 -4.45 4.32 3.31
C ALA A 382 -4.14 5.22 2.09
N GLY A 383 -3.85 4.60 0.95
CA GLY A 383 -3.50 5.28 -0.29
C GLY A 383 -2.01 5.56 -0.46
N PHE A 384 -1.24 5.58 0.62
CA PHE A 384 0.22 5.76 0.55
C PHE A 384 0.93 4.41 0.42
N SER A 385 1.82 4.29 -0.56
CA SER A 385 2.80 3.22 -0.59
C SER A 385 3.84 3.42 0.53
N ARG A 386 4.56 2.35 0.87
CA ARG A 386 5.61 2.44 1.90
C ARG A 386 6.67 3.51 1.60
N PRO A 387 7.24 3.61 0.37
CA PRO A 387 8.19 4.68 0.05
C PRO A 387 7.60 6.09 0.14
N GLU A 388 6.34 6.28 -0.29
CA GLU A 388 5.67 7.58 -0.15
C GLU A 388 5.49 7.97 1.32
N GLN A 389 5.10 7.02 2.16
CA GLN A 389 4.91 7.24 3.58
C GLN A 389 6.25 7.55 4.29
N GLU A 390 7.32 6.83 3.93
CA GLU A 390 8.66 7.10 4.44
C GLU A 390 9.17 8.49 4.01
N LYS A 391 8.92 8.89 2.74
CA LYS A 391 9.25 10.23 2.24
C LYS A 391 8.48 11.32 2.99
N LEU A 392 7.17 11.12 3.21
CA LEU A 392 6.32 12.06 3.95
C LEU A 392 6.80 12.23 5.40
N ALA A 393 7.10 11.11 6.08
CA ALA A 393 7.64 11.09 7.42
C ALA A 393 8.99 11.81 7.51
N ALA A 394 9.89 11.60 6.53
CA ALA A 394 11.20 12.25 6.48
C ALA A 394 11.09 13.77 6.23
N LEU A 395 10.18 14.24 5.37
CA LEU A 395 9.89 15.66 5.20
C LEU A 395 9.45 16.28 6.54
N VAL A 396 8.52 15.62 7.22
CA VAL A 396 8.01 16.07 8.51
C VAL A 396 9.11 16.01 9.59
N LEU A 397 9.96 14.99 9.61
CA LEU A 397 11.12 14.95 10.50
C LEU A 397 12.07 16.13 10.25
N GLY A 398 12.31 16.44 8.99
CA GLY A 398 13.24 17.45 8.53
C GLY A 398 12.78 18.89 8.71
N HIS A 399 11.47 19.17 8.89
CA HIS A 399 10.95 20.55 8.92
C HIS A 399 11.54 21.40 10.05
N ARG A 400 12.16 20.79 11.06
CA ARG A 400 12.78 21.48 12.20
C ARG A 400 14.05 20.77 12.68
N GLY A 401 14.97 21.54 13.26
CA GLY A 401 16.21 21.02 13.86
C GLY A 401 17.26 20.59 12.83
N ASN A 402 18.19 19.72 13.23
CA ASN A 402 19.35 19.34 12.43
C ASN A 402 18.93 18.50 11.19
N LEU A 403 19.47 18.86 10.02
CA LEU A 403 19.20 18.21 8.74
C LEU A 403 19.95 16.88 8.52
N LYS A 404 21.04 16.61 9.26
CA LYS A 404 21.78 15.32 9.15
C LYS A 404 20.88 14.10 9.32
N LYS A 405 19.80 14.21 10.11
CA LYS A 405 18.83 13.12 10.33
C LYS A 405 18.00 12.75 9.09
N VAL A 406 17.98 13.60 8.07
CA VAL A 406 17.27 13.41 6.80
C VAL A 406 18.19 13.54 5.57
N GLU A 407 19.48 13.34 5.74
CA GLU A 407 20.49 13.50 4.68
C GLU A 407 20.18 12.63 3.45
N MET A 408 19.70 11.39 3.64
CA MET A 408 19.28 10.53 2.55
C MET A 408 18.11 11.12 1.72
N LEU A 409 17.22 11.88 2.37
CA LEU A 409 16.13 12.58 1.66
C LEU A 409 16.68 13.70 0.76
N LEU A 410 17.72 14.39 1.24
CA LEU A 410 18.35 15.53 0.55
C LEU A 410 19.16 15.12 -0.68
N ALA A 411 19.54 13.86 -0.82
CA ALA A 411 20.20 13.34 -2.02
C ALA A 411 19.38 13.54 -3.30
N ALA A 412 18.05 13.64 -3.18
CA ALA A 412 17.16 13.94 -4.30
C ALA A 412 16.83 15.43 -4.34
N LYS A 413 17.23 16.13 -5.43
CA LYS A 413 16.98 17.56 -5.65
C LYS A 413 15.57 18.00 -5.28
N GLN A 414 14.55 17.32 -5.82
CA GLN A 414 13.13 17.60 -5.57
C GLN A 414 12.77 17.54 -4.08
N SER A 415 13.33 16.60 -3.34
CA SER A 415 13.06 16.47 -1.91
C SER A 415 13.73 17.59 -1.09
N ALA A 416 14.91 18.05 -1.51
CA ALA A 416 15.57 19.21 -0.90
C ALA A 416 14.75 20.49 -1.11
N GLU A 417 14.20 20.71 -2.31
CA GLU A 417 13.30 21.84 -2.62
C GLU A 417 12.03 21.82 -1.74
N LEU A 418 11.37 20.64 -1.63
CA LEU A 418 10.18 20.49 -0.78
C LEU A 418 10.49 20.77 0.69
N LEU A 419 11.61 20.23 1.19
CA LEU A 419 12.00 20.41 2.58
C LEU A 419 12.38 21.87 2.87
N PHE A 420 13.08 22.53 1.98
CA PHE A 420 13.40 23.95 2.08
C PHE A 420 12.11 24.77 2.22
N CYS A 421 11.17 24.59 1.30
CA CYS A 421 9.90 25.33 1.33
C CYS A 421 9.13 25.09 2.62
N LEU A 422 9.08 23.84 3.12
CA LEU A 422 8.40 23.53 4.38
C LEU A 422 9.07 24.22 5.58
N ARG A 423 10.41 24.21 5.65
CA ARG A 423 11.17 24.84 6.73
C ARG A 423 10.98 26.34 6.74
N ILE A 424 11.13 27.00 5.59
CA ILE A 424 10.91 28.44 5.49
C ILE A 424 9.47 28.82 5.91
N ALA A 425 8.48 28.07 5.43
CA ALA A 425 7.08 28.29 5.78
C ALA A 425 6.83 28.14 7.30
N THR A 426 7.41 27.12 7.94
CA THR A 426 7.28 26.94 9.39
C THR A 426 7.97 28.01 10.20
N ILE A 427 9.12 28.53 9.74
CA ILE A 427 9.82 29.65 10.37
C ILE A 427 8.99 30.93 10.27
N VAL A 428 8.49 31.27 9.09
CA VAL A 428 7.72 32.50 8.88
C VAL A 428 6.38 32.46 9.60
N ALA A 429 5.71 31.31 9.64
CA ALA A 429 4.42 31.13 10.32
C ALA A 429 4.54 30.75 11.82
N HIS A 430 5.73 30.84 12.45
CA HIS A 430 5.98 30.35 13.80
C HIS A 430 5.10 30.99 14.89
N ALA A 431 4.72 32.25 14.70
CA ALA A 431 3.95 33.01 15.68
C ALA A 431 2.47 32.61 15.77
N ARG A 432 1.98 31.75 14.85
CA ARG A 432 0.57 31.26 14.80
C ARG A 432 -0.50 32.35 14.74
N GLN A 433 -0.14 33.58 14.39
CA GLN A 433 -1.06 34.71 14.30
C GLN A 433 -1.54 34.93 12.87
N LYS A 434 -2.68 35.58 12.71
CA LYS A 434 -3.13 36.10 11.40
C LYS A 434 -2.32 37.37 11.08
N ILE A 435 -1.07 37.14 10.64
CA ILE A 435 -0.26 38.22 10.08
C ILE A 435 -0.40 38.18 8.55
N GLU A 436 -0.31 39.35 7.96
CA GLU A 436 -0.19 39.47 6.52
C GLU A 436 1.15 38.85 6.10
N LEU A 437 1.08 37.69 5.41
CA LEU A 437 2.26 36.96 5.03
C LEU A 437 3.00 37.69 3.89
N PRO A 438 4.33 37.80 3.93
CA PRO A 438 5.07 38.48 2.90
C PRO A 438 5.01 37.70 1.59
N LYS A 439 5.11 38.40 0.46
CA LYS A 439 5.37 37.76 -0.81
C LYS A 439 6.83 37.30 -0.82
N LEU A 440 7.05 36.00 -0.68
CA LEU A 440 8.36 35.37 -0.71
C LEU A 440 8.63 34.83 -2.11
N GLU A 441 9.88 34.97 -2.55
CA GLU A 441 10.39 34.34 -3.76
C GLU A 441 11.67 33.55 -3.42
N ALA A 442 11.84 32.40 -4.03
CA ALA A 442 13.06 31.60 -3.84
C ALA A 442 13.57 31.06 -5.17
N THR A 443 14.89 30.86 -5.22
CA THR A 443 15.55 30.16 -6.34
C THR A 443 16.45 29.06 -5.81
N PHE A 444 16.68 28.06 -6.65
CA PHE A 444 17.56 26.94 -6.33
C PHE A 444 18.46 26.61 -7.52
N HIS A 445 19.78 26.69 -7.32
CA HIS A 445 20.80 26.40 -8.32
C HIS A 445 21.90 25.51 -7.74
N GLY A 446 22.05 24.31 -8.32
CA GLY A 446 23.03 23.34 -7.82
C GLY A 446 22.73 22.90 -6.37
N HIS A 447 23.48 23.38 -5.41
CA HIS A 447 23.33 23.15 -3.96
C HIS A 447 23.07 24.46 -3.19
N SER A 448 22.63 25.53 -3.87
CA SER A 448 22.43 26.84 -3.26
C SER A 448 20.97 27.28 -3.38
N PHE A 449 20.38 27.64 -2.25
CA PHE A 449 19.07 28.27 -2.13
C PHE A 449 19.24 29.78 -1.91
N CYS A 450 18.46 30.60 -2.62
CA CYS A 450 18.32 32.01 -2.33
C CYS A 450 16.86 32.32 -1.99
N LEU A 451 16.63 33.01 -0.88
CA LEU A 451 15.29 33.47 -0.45
C LEU A 451 15.23 34.98 -0.49
N TYR A 452 14.28 35.52 -1.22
CA TYR A 452 14.03 36.96 -1.34
C TYR A 452 12.87 37.33 -0.44
N VAL A 453 13.11 38.28 0.49
CA VAL A 453 12.12 38.73 1.47
C VAL A 453 12.05 40.27 1.47
N PRO A 454 10.85 40.88 1.49
CA PRO A 454 10.74 42.33 1.59
C PRO A 454 11.42 42.87 2.83
N ARG A 455 12.36 43.84 2.65
CA ARG A 455 13.16 44.43 3.74
C ARG A 455 12.31 45.08 4.81
N ALA A 456 11.25 45.75 4.42
CA ALA A 456 10.30 46.38 5.35
C ALA A 456 9.66 45.34 6.27
N TRP A 457 9.25 44.20 5.69
CA TRP A 457 8.63 43.12 6.45
C TRP A 457 9.59 42.47 7.45
N LEU A 458 10.86 42.22 7.05
CA LEU A 458 11.87 41.69 7.97
C LEU A 458 12.12 42.62 9.14
N LYS A 459 12.19 43.94 8.92
CA LYS A 459 12.38 44.92 9.95
C LYS A 459 11.25 44.89 10.99
N ASP A 460 10.02 44.64 10.56
CA ASP A 460 8.86 44.52 11.45
C ASP A 460 8.76 43.12 12.13
N HIS A 461 9.55 42.15 11.66
CA HIS A 461 9.54 40.77 12.16
C HIS A 461 10.99 40.26 12.50
N PRO A 462 11.70 40.92 13.45
CA PRO A 462 13.11 40.67 13.74
C PRO A 462 13.37 39.21 14.22
N VAL A 463 12.39 38.58 14.86
CA VAL A 463 12.53 37.18 15.29
C VAL A 463 12.57 36.25 14.06
N VAL A 464 11.79 36.52 13.01
CA VAL A 464 11.82 35.73 11.78
C VAL A 464 13.15 35.93 11.06
N GLU A 465 13.64 37.17 10.97
CA GLU A 465 14.94 37.48 10.39
C GLU A 465 16.04 36.68 11.09
N TYR A 466 16.08 36.71 12.43
CA TYR A 466 17.03 35.95 13.24
C TYR A 466 16.95 34.44 12.94
N LEU A 467 15.74 33.85 12.90
CA LEU A 467 15.55 32.43 12.64
C LEU A 467 15.96 32.03 11.22
N LEU A 468 15.76 32.89 10.23
CA LEU A 468 16.21 32.66 8.85
C LEU A 468 17.73 32.75 8.73
N GLU A 469 18.40 33.63 9.50
CA GLU A 469 19.87 33.68 9.54
C GLU A 469 20.46 32.40 10.20
N GLU A 470 19.89 31.92 11.30
CA GLU A 470 20.27 30.66 11.94
C GLU A 470 20.08 29.45 11.01
N GLU A 471 19.12 29.52 10.12
CA GLU A 471 18.82 28.45 9.16
C GLU A 471 19.96 28.26 8.14
N LYS A 472 20.74 29.31 7.81
CA LYS A 472 21.96 29.23 6.96
C LYS A 472 22.96 28.21 7.51
N ALA A 473 23.24 28.29 8.81
CA ALA A 473 24.15 27.36 9.47
C ALA A 473 23.59 25.91 9.51
N THR A 474 22.28 25.75 9.46
CA THR A 474 21.63 24.44 9.45
C THR A 474 21.80 23.75 8.10
N TRP A 475 21.62 24.47 6.99
CA TRP A 475 21.81 23.95 5.64
C TRP A 475 23.29 23.70 5.31
N ALA A 476 24.18 24.54 5.79
CA ALA A 476 25.62 24.34 5.61
C ALA A 476 26.14 23.02 6.20
N LYS A 477 25.50 22.45 7.22
CA LYS A 477 25.89 21.16 7.83
C LYS A 477 25.63 19.94 6.96
N VAL A 478 24.92 20.11 5.85
CA VAL A 478 24.54 19.06 4.88
C VAL A 478 24.93 19.46 3.44
N ASP A 479 25.97 20.29 3.32
CA ASP A 479 26.58 20.73 2.07
C ASP A 479 25.65 21.51 1.12
N TYR A 480 24.66 22.23 1.72
CA TYR A 480 23.82 23.19 1.00
C TYR A 480 24.12 24.62 1.45
N GLN A 481 24.16 25.53 0.51
CA GLN A 481 24.25 26.96 0.78
C GLN A 481 22.85 27.57 0.83
N PHE A 482 22.62 28.49 1.76
CA PHE A 482 21.39 29.27 1.85
C PHE A 482 21.70 30.74 2.04
N ASP A 483 21.18 31.58 1.14
CA ASP A 483 21.34 33.02 1.17
C ASP A 483 19.99 33.71 1.37
N LEU A 484 19.93 34.61 2.37
CA LEU A 484 18.77 35.48 2.63
C LEU A 484 19.05 36.85 2.00
N ILE A 485 18.18 37.29 1.08
CA ILE A 485 18.29 38.52 0.33
C ILE A 485 17.12 39.42 0.69
N ALA A 486 17.40 40.54 1.36
CA ALA A 486 16.41 41.57 1.68
C ALA A 486 16.19 42.48 0.47
N ILE A 487 15.00 42.47 -0.12
CA ILE A 487 14.60 43.25 -1.30
C ILE A 487 13.69 44.42 -0.94
#